data_28a0c2a5aa498a8df1e13344cde5895e
#
_entry.id   28a0c2a5aa498a8df1e13344cde5895e
#
_cell.length_a   1.000
_cell.length_b   1.000
_cell.length_c   1.000
_cell.angle_alpha   90.00
_cell.angle_beta   90.00
_cell.angle_gamma   90.00
#
_symmetry.space_group_name_H-M   'P 1'
#
loop_
_entity.id
_entity.type
_entity.pdbx_description
1 polymer ?
#
loop_
_entity_poly.entity_id
_entity_poly.type
_entity_poly.pdbx_seq_one_letter_code
_entity_poly.pdbx_strand_id
1 'polypeptide(L)'
;MESANGDPDIHILSMSQNDLEINALQRASTVIIQKSLKEGFGLTVSEALWKSKPVVASNVGGIPLQIKHKHSGLLCYSAEGAAFAVKQFLSSPEYARKIGENGREHVRNNFLITRHLRDYMLLFLSLYHKENIVYL
;
A
#
# COMPACT_ATOMS: atom_id res chain seq x y z
N MET A 1 22.50 10.06 -1.99
CA MET A 1 23.23 8.94 -2.63
C MET A 1 24.56 8.61 -1.95
N GLU A 2 25.23 9.56 -1.36
CA GLU A 2 26.55 9.32 -0.70
C GLU A 2 26.48 8.35 0.50
N SER A 3 25.41 8.33 1.26
CA SER A 3 25.29 7.48 2.46
C SER A 3 25.11 5.98 2.20
N ALA A 4 24.82 5.57 0.96
CA ALA A 4 24.66 4.17 0.58
C ALA A 4 25.92 3.61 -0.13
N ASN A 5 26.90 4.45 -0.41
CA ASN A 5 28.06 4.09 -1.20
C ASN A 5 29.04 3.29 -0.34
N GLY A 6 29.02 1.97 -0.49
CA GLY A 6 29.93 1.06 0.20
C GLY A 6 29.33 0.21 1.30
N ASP A 7 28.05 0.38 1.62
CA ASP A 7 27.35 -0.54 2.54
C ASP A 7 26.94 -1.82 1.80
N PRO A 8 27.46 -3.01 2.15
CA PRO A 8 27.19 -4.26 1.46
C PRO A 8 25.73 -4.72 1.58
N ASP A 9 24.97 -4.17 2.54
CA ASP A 9 23.57 -4.53 2.78
C ASP A 9 22.59 -3.63 2.01
N ILE A 10 23.11 -2.58 1.31
CA ILE A 10 22.28 -1.66 0.54
C ILE A 10 22.48 -1.89 -0.97
N HIS A 11 21.43 -2.39 -1.61
CA HIS A 11 21.42 -2.65 -3.05
C HIS A 11 20.54 -1.61 -3.77
N ILE A 12 21.15 -0.82 -4.65
CA ILE A 12 20.44 0.14 -5.50
C ILE A 12 20.22 -0.54 -6.86
N LEU A 13 18.97 -0.87 -7.17
CA LEU A 13 18.58 -1.49 -8.41
C LEU A 13 17.91 -0.46 -9.33
N SER A 14 18.47 -0.25 -10.53
CA SER A 14 17.81 0.52 -11.59
C SER A 14 17.13 -0.47 -12.54
N MET A 15 15.80 -0.59 -12.42
CA MET A 15 15.02 -1.49 -13.25
C MET A 15 14.17 -0.69 -14.22
N SER A 16 14.32 -0.96 -15.53
CA SER A 16 13.44 -0.40 -16.55
C SER A 16 12.21 -1.29 -16.67
N GLN A 17 11.06 -0.82 -16.22
CA GLN A 17 9.71 -1.40 -16.44
C GLN A 17 9.64 -2.94 -16.43
N ASN A 18 10.15 -3.57 -15.37
CA ASN A 18 10.08 -5.01 -15.22
C ASN A 18 9.12 -5.38 -14.08
N ASP A 19 7.85 -5.52 -14.42
CA ASP A 19 6.78 -5.85 -13.47
C ASP A 19 7.01 -7.20 -12.76
N LEU A 20 7.66 -8.16 -13.42
CA LEU A 20 7.98 -9.47 -12.84
C LEU A 20 9.01 -9.35 -11.71
N GLU A 21 10.07 -8.58 -11.93
CA GLU A 21 11.12 -8.38 -10.93
C GLU A 21 10.59 -7.58 -9.74
N ILE A 22 9.84 -6.50 -9.99
CA ILE A 22 9.18 -5.71 -8.93
C ILE A 22 8.23 -6.61 -8.12
N ASN A 23 7.43 -7.43 -8.80
CA ASN A 23 6.51 -8.36 -8.14
C ASN A 23 7.26 -9.41 -7.31
N ALA A 24 8.37 -9.94 -7.80
CA ALA A 24 9.22 -10.90 -7.09
C ALA A 24 9.86 -10.26 -5.84
N LEU A 25 10.43 -9.06 -5.98
CA LEU A 25 11.01 -8.30 -4.86
C LEU A 25 9.97 -7.99 -3.79
N GLN A 26 8.78 -7.51 -4.18
CA GLN A 26 7.71 -7.26 -3.23
C GLN A 26 7.28 -8.54 -2.50
N ARG A 27 7.23 -9.69 -3.19
CA ARG A 27 6.91 -10.99 -2.58
C ARG A 27 7.99 -11.50 -1.64
N ALA A 28 9.26 -11.30 -1.97
CA ALA A 28 10.40 -11.71 -1.15
C ALA A 28 10.62 -10.81 0.07
N SER A 29 10.22 -9.53 -0.01
CA SER A 29 10.46 -8.55 1.05
C SER A 29 9.72 -8.87 2.34
N THR A 30 10.34 -8.62 3.47
CA THR A 30 9.72 -8.72 4.81
C THR A 30 8.85 -7.50 5.10
N VAL A 31 9.30 -6.30 4.71
CA VAL A 31 8.60 -5.02 4.88
C VAL A 31 8.78 -4.20 3.60
N ILE A 32 7.72 -3.54 3.16
CA ILE A 32 7.76 -2.59 2.05
C ILE A 32 7.72 -1.17 2.59
N ILE A 33 8.60 -0.31 2.07
CA ILE A 33 8.66 1.10 2.46
C ILE A 33 8.38 1.98 1.24
N GLN A 34 7.40 2.87 1.37
CA GLN A 34 7.10 3.91 0.37
C GLN A 34 7.26 5.29 1.01
N LYS A 35 8.50 5.79 1.06
CA LYS A 35 8.85 7.07 1.69
C LYS A 35 8.88 8.21 0.67
N SER A 36 7.74 8.46 0.03
CA SER A 36 7.57 9.56 -0.93
C SER A 36 7.46 10.92 -0.23
N LEU A 37 8.02 11.95 -0.84
CA LEU A 37 7.81 13.36 -0.44
C LEU A 37 6.50 13.91 -1.03
N LYS A 38 6.19 13.49 -2.26
CA LYS A 38 4.93 13.78 -2.96
C LYS A 38 4.49 12.52 -3.68
N GLU A 39 3.21 12.24 -3.66
CA GLU A 39 2.65 11.06 -4.29
C GLU A 39 1.23 11.36 -4.80
N GLY A 40 0.91 10.90 -6.00
CA GLY A 40 -0.46 10.94 -6.49
C GLY A 40 -1.31 9.89 -5.76
N PHE A 41 -1.28 8.67 -6.23
CA PHE A 41 -1.99 7.55 -5.63
C PHE A 41 -1.06 6.61 -4.85
N GLY A 42 0.09 6.22 -5.44
CA GLY A 42 1.04 5.27 -4.85
C GLY A 42 0.66 3.82 -5.15
N LEU A 43 0.67 3.43 -6.42
CA LEU A 43 0.34 2.06 -6.85
C LEU A 43 1.16 1.00 -6.12
N THR A 44 2.44 1.27 -5.88
CA THR A 44 3.35 0.38 -5.12
C THR A 44 2.77 -0.01 -3.76
N VAL A 45 2.07 0.92 -3.09
CA VAL A 45 1.40 0.66 -1.80
C VAL A 45 0.27 -0.36 -1.98
N SER A 46 -0.66 -0.12 -2.91
CA SER A 46 -1.75 -1.07 -3.20
C SER A 46 -1.24 -2.44 -3.60
N GLU A 47 -0.20 -2.51 -4.43
CA GLU A 47 0.42 -3.75 -4.87
C GLU A 47 1.04 -4.54 -3.72
N ALA A 48 1.74 -3.86 -2.82
CA ALA A 48 2.34 -4.47 -1.63
C ALA A 48 1.26 -4.98 -0.66
N LEU A 49 0.23 -4.17 -0.40
CA LEU A 49 -0.91 -4.55 0.43
C LEU A 49 -1.67 -5.74 -0.16
N TRP A 50 -1.88 -5.77 -1.49
CA TRP A 50 -2.50 -6.90 -2.19
C TRP A 50 -1.74 -8.21 -1.99
N LYS A 51 -0.42 -8.14 -1.81
CA LYS A 51 0.46 -9.28 -1.51
C LYS A 51 0.54 -9.61 -0.01
N SER A 52 -0.31 -9.00 0.81
CA SER A 52 -0.30 -9.13 2.28
C SER A 52 1.03 -8.71 2.92
N LYS A 53 1.76 -7.79 2.29
CA LYS A 53 3.00 -7.28 2.86
C LYS A 53 2.74 -6.17 3.86
N PRO A 54 3.44 -6.16 5.00
CA PRO A 54 3.40 -5.02 5.90
C PRO A 54 4.04 -3.81 5.22
N VAL A 55 3.31 -2.69 5.18
CA VAL A 55 3.74 -1.47 4.49
C VAL A 55 3.95 -0.35 5.50
N VAL A 56 5.10 0.32 5.38
CA VAL A 56 5.40 1.61 6.01
C VAL A 56 5.41 2.67 4.92
N ALA A 57 4.58 3.69 5.01
CA ALA A 57 4.50 4.70 3.97
C ALA A 57 4.39 6.12 4.52
N SER A 58 4.78 7.11 3.71
CA SER A 58 4.57 8.52 4.03
C SER A 58 3.08 8.86 4.04
N ASN A 59 2.69 9.74 4.97
CA ASN A 59 1.33 10.26 5.02
C ASN A 59 1.18 11.45 4.05
N VAL A 60 1.24 11.17 2.74
CA VAL A 60 1.17 12.17 1.65
C VAL A 60 0.31 11.69 0.50
N GLY A 61 -0.32 12.64 -0.21
CA GLY A 61 -1.13 12.37 -1.41
C GLY A 61 -2.25 11.36 -1.18
N GLY A 62 -2.38 10.39 -2.08
CA GLY A 62 -3.39 9.33 -2.01
C GLY A 62 -3.05 8.16 -1.09
N ILE A 63 -1.85 8.10 -0.51
CA ILE A 63 -1.43 6.99 0.37
C ILE A 63 -2.33 6.81 1.58
N PRO A 64 -2.77 7.89 2.31
CA PRO A 64 -3.66 7.74 3.45
C PRO A 64 -5.03 7.14 3.14
N LEU A 65 -5.46 7.17 1.88
CA LEU A 65 -6.69 6.50 1.44
C LEU A 65 -6.53 4.98 1.40
N GLN A 66 -5.30 4.50 1.18
CA GLN A 66 -4.96 3.09 1.04
C GLN A 66 -4.57 2.44 2.38
N ILE A 67 -4.14 3.22 3.36
CA ILE A 67 -3.64 2.73 4.64
C ILE A 67 -4.44 3.31 5.79
N LYS A 68 -5.13 2.44 6.53
CA LYS A 68 -5.62 2.75 7.88
C LYS A 68 -4.47 2.53 8.87
N HIS A 69 -3.93 3.63 9.40
CA HIS A 69 -2.77 3.58 10.31
C HIS A 69 -2.97 2.60 11.47
N LYS A 70 -1.97 1.75 11.72
CA LYS A 70 -1.97 0.66 12.73
C LYS A 70 -2.97 -0.47 12.50
N HIS A 71 -3.74 -0.43 11.42
CA HIS A 71 -4.68 -1.49 11.07
C HIS A 71 -4.29 -2.22 9.78
N SER A 72 -4.01 -1.49 8.69
CA SER A 72 -3.66 -2.06 7.39
C SER A 72 -2.27 -1.65 6.89
N GLY A 73 -1.50 -0.94 7.70
CA GLY A 73 -0.17 -0.44 7.43
C GLY A 73 0.23 0.61 8.46
N LEU A 74 1.45 1.12 8.36
CA LEU A 74 1.95 2.20 9.21
C LEU A 74 2.25 3.44 8.38
N LEU A 75 1.62 4.56 8.72
CA LEU A 75 1.90 5.87 8.14
C LEU A 75 2.95 6.59 8.98
N CYS A 76 3.90 7.25 8.32
CA CYS A 76 4.96 8.03 8.96
C CYS A 76 5.09 9.42 8.35
N TYR A 77 5.63 10.36 9.13
CA TYR A 77 5.83 11.76 8.75
C TYR A 77 7.31 12.12 8.58
N SER A 78 8.21 11.35 9.19
CA SER A 78 9.66 11.57 9.16
C SER A 78 10.43 10.28 8.85
N ALA A 79 11.72 10.38 8.63
CA ALA A 79 12.61 9.24 8.44
C ALA A 79 12.72 8.40 9.72
N GLU A 80 12.80 9.06 10.87
CA GLU A 80 12.87 8.43 12.19
C GLU A 80 11.57 7.67 12.49
N GLY A 81 10.42 8.26 12.14
CA GLY A 81 9.12 7.59 12.24
C GLY A 81 9.02 6.35 11.34
N ALA A 82 9.58 6.40 10.14
CA ALA A 82 9.67 5.24 9.26
C ALA A 82 10.58 4.16 9.84
N ALA A 83 11.76 4.51 10.32
CA ALA A 83 12.69 3.58 10.96
C ALA A 83 12.07 2.90 12.19
N PHE A 84 11.37 3.66 13.03
CA PHE A 84 10.63 3.11 14.17
C PHE A 84 9.54 2.12 13.73
N ALA A 85 8.76 2.47 12.70
CA ALA A 85 7.71 1.60 12.17
C ALA A 85 8.27 0.30 11.57
N VAL A 86 9.38 0.36 10.84
CA VAL A 86 10.08 -0.83 10.34
C VAL A 86 10.56 -1.70 11.49
N LYS A 87 11.22 -1.12 12.49
CA LYS A 87 11.67 -1.85 13.67
C LYS A 87 10.52 -2.54 14.39
N GLN A 88 9.37 -1.90 14.49
CA GLN A 88 8.17 -2.50 15.10
C GLN A 88 7.71 -3.74 14.34
N PHE A 89 7.70 -3.72 13.00
CA PHE A 89 7.35 -4.89 12.20
C PHE A 89 8.38 -6.01 12.31
N LEU A 90 9.66 -5.68 12.30
CA LEU A 90 10.74 -6.67 12.45
C LEU A 90 10.77 -7.32 13.84
N SER A 91 10.43 -6.56 14.88
CA SER A 91 10.39 -7.07 16.27
C SER A 91 9.13 -7.88 16.57
N SER A 92 8.08 -7.80 15.77
CA SER A 92 6.83 -8.53 15.97
C SER A 92 6.27 -9.09 14.65
N PRO A 93 6.77 -10.26 14.21
CA PRO A 93 6.34 -10.87 12.94
C PRO A 93 4.82 -11.17 12.87
N GLU A 94 4.21 -11.54 13.99
CA GLU A 94 2.76 -11.76 14.05
C GLU A 94 1.97 -10.48 13.82
N TYR A 95 2.39 -9.37 14.41
CA TYR A 95 1.79 -8.08 14.17
C TYR A 95 1.95 -7.67 12.71
N ALA A 96 3.15 -7.81 12.15
CA ALA A 96 3.43 -7.53 10.75
C ALA A 96 2.53 -8.34 9.81
N ARG A 97 2.39 -9.65 10.05
CA ARG A 97 1.50 -10.53 9.28
C ARG A 97 0.06 -10.08 9.36
N LYS A 98 -0.47 -9.82 10.56
CA LYS A 98 -1.84 -9.35 10.77
C LYS A 98 -2.13 -8.04 10.02
N ILE A 99 -1.22 -7.08 10.10
CA ILE A 99 -1.33 -5.80 9.39
C ILE A 99 -1.33 -6.02 7.87
N GLY A 100 -0.49 -6.91 7.35
CA GLY A 100 -0.45 -7.26 5.92
C GLY A 100 -1.75 -7.91 5.44
N GLU A 101 -2.31 -8.85 6.21
CA GLU A 101 -3.59 -9.48 5.92
C GLU A 101 -4.74 -8.47 5.89
N ASN A 102 -4.81 -7.59 6.87
CA ASN A 102 -5.78 -6.49 6.90
C ASN A 102 -5.61 -5.54 5.70
N GLY A 103 -4.35 -5.29 5.31
CA GLY A 103 -4.02 -4.48 4.13
C GLY A 103 -4.58 -5.08 2.85
N ARG A 104 -4.42 -6.39 2.66
CA ARG A 104 -5.00 -7.12 1.52
C ARG A 104 -6.52 -7.02 1.49
N GLU A 105 -7.18 -7.24 2.62
CA GLU A 105 -8.63 -7.11 2.71
C GLU A 105 -9.10 -5.67 2.41
N HIS A 106 -8.36 -4.68 2.88
CA HIS A 106 -8.66 -3.28 2.58
C HIS A 106 -8.56 -2.98 1.08
N VAL A 107 -7.51 -3.46 0.40
CA VAL A 107 -7.37 -3.31 -1.06
C VAL A 107 -8.48 -4.07 -1.79
N ARG A 108 -8.78 -5.31 -1.38
CA ARG A 108 -9.84 -6.12 -1.99
C ARG A 108 -11.19 -5.41 -1.98
N ASN A 109 -11.52 -4.79 -0.88
CA ASN A 109 -12.82 -4.17 -0.68
C ASN A 109 -12.94 -2.76 -1.29
N ASN A 110 -11.81 -2.06 -1.52
CA ASN A 110 -11.86 -0.65 -1.87
C ASN A 110 -11.17 -0.29 -3.20
N PHE A 111 -10.19 -1.07 -3.67
CA PHE A 111 -9.30 -0.64 -4.76
C PHE A 111 -9.24 -1.57 -5.97
N LEU A 112 -9.99 -2.67 -5.98
CA LEU A 112 -10.08 -3.53 -7.16
C LEU A 112 -11.04 -2.98 -8.20
N ILE A 113 -10.75 -3.31 -9.47
CA ILE A 113 -11.60 -2.93 -10.61
C ILE A 113 -13.04 -3.44 -10.49
N THR A 114 -13.24 -4.59 -9.84
CA THR A 114 -14.56 -5.18 -9.59
C THR A 114 -15.45 -4.29 -8.73
N ARG A 115 -14.87 -3.65 -7.69
CA ARG A 115 -15.58 -2.66 -6.88
C ARG A 115 -15.95 -1.44 -7.72
N HIS A 116 -15.02 -0.92 -8.49
CA HIS A 116 -15.25 0.23 -9.36
C HIS A 116 -16.35 -0.03 -10.38
N LEU A 117 -16.32 -1.19 -11.05
CA LEU A 117 -17.38 -1.62 -11.97
C LEU A 117 -18.74 -1.68 -11.27
N ARG A 118 -18.81 -2.29 -10.09
CA ARG A 118 -20.06 -2.33 -9.29
C ARG A 118 -20.61 -0.94 -9.04
N ASP A 119 -19.77 -0.01 -8.61
CA ASP A 119 -20.19 1.35 -8.25
C ASP A 119 -20.71 2.11 -9.49
N TYR A 120 -20.08 1.93 -10.66
CA TYR A 120 -20.60 2.49 -11.93
C TYR A 120 -21.94 1.86 -12.33
N MET A 121 -22.07 0.53 -12.21
CA MET A 121 -23.34 -0.12 -12.52
C MET A 121 -24.46 0.37 -11.62
N LEU A 122 -24.21 0.54 -10.32
CA LEU A 122 -25.17 1.10 -9.39
C LEU A 122 -25.53 2.55 -9.73
N LEU A 123 -24.57 3.37 -10.13
CA LEU A 123 -24.81 4.72 -10.60
C LEU A 123 -25.72 4.72 -11.83
N PHE A 124 -25.44 3.89 -12.84
CA PHE A 124 -26.29 3.81 -14.04
C PHE A 124 -27.71 3.33 -13.70
N LEU A 125 -27.84 2.30 -12.84
CA LEU A 125 -29.15 1.84 -12.39
C LEU A 125 -29.93 2.94 -11.69
N SER A 126 -29.29 3.75 -10.84
CA SER A 126 -29.93 4.88 -10.16
C SER A 126 -30.41 5.97 -11.12
N LEU A 127 -29.68 6.17 -12.24
CA LEU A 127 -30.10 7.10 -13.29
C LEU A 127 -31.27 6.60 -14.13
N TYR A 128 -31.33 5.28 -14.35
CA TYR A 128 -32.45 4.65 -15.08
C TYR A 128 -33.72 4.55 -14.25
N HIS A 129 -33.62 4.30 -12.94
CA HIS A 129 -34.72 4.14 -12.02
C HIS A 129 -34.85 5.36 -11.10
N LYS A 130 -35.24 6.50 -11.68
CA LYS A 130 -35.37 7.77 -10.95
C LYS A 130 -36.36 7.76 -9.77
N GLU A 131 -37.22 6.73 -9.69
CA GLU A 131 -38.25 6.62 -8.65
C GLU A 131 -37.80 5.83 -7.41
N ASN A 132 -36.66 5.12 -7.47
CA ASN A 132 -36.13 4.34 -6.38
C ASN A 132 -34.69 4.74 -6.06
N ILE A 133 -34.52 5.83 -5.30
CA ILE A 133 -33.20 6.22 -4.81
C ILE A 133 -32.80 5.23 -3.72
N VAL A 134 -31.87 4.34 -4.04
CA VAL A 134 -31.21 3.49 -3.04
C VAL A 134 -30.08 4.30 -2.40
N TYR A 135 -30.26 4.69 -1.15
CA TYR A 135 -29.17 5.25 -0.33
C TYR A 135 -28.25 4.11 0.07
N LEU A 136 -26.97 4.18 -0.35
CA LEU A 136 -25.90 3.24 0.02
C LEU A 136 -25.09 3.78 1.20
#